data_9ffe7b11008bf900ec32ad8a35cff27d
#
_entry.id   9ffe7b11008bf900ec32ad8a35cff27d
#
_cell.length_a   1.000
_cell.length_b   1.000
_cell.length_c   1.000
_cell.angle_alpha   90.00
_cell.angle_beta   90.00
_cell.angle_gamma   90.00
#
_symmetry.space_group_name_H-M   'P 1'
#
loop_
_entity.id
_entity.type
_entity.pdbx_description
1 polymer ?
#
loop_
_entity_poly.entity_id
_entity_poly.type
_entity_poly.pdbx_seq_one_letter_code
_entity_poly.pdbx_strand_id
1 'polypeptide(L)'
;MKDFKEILDYAYSVKDDFYIKDIRECLALSEDDFAEKGFNVSVDTLQHWENHNYKLSDLSSGQRQRFRQFLFGLTRFFYRMIYGDDVADIERMFSHK
;
A
#
# COMPACT_ATOMS: atom_id res chain seq x y z
N MET A 1 -13.51 -5.30 -12.03
CA MET A 1 -13.13 -4.33 -10.98
C MET A 1 -12.95 -5.07 -9.65
N LYS A 2 -11.86 -4.79 -8.94
CA LYS A 2 -11.64 -5.39 -7.64
C LYS A 2 -12.49 -4.70 -6.58
N ASP A 3 -13.07 -5.47 -5.67
CA ASP A 3 -13.77 -4.88 -4.55
C ASP A 3 -12.80 -4.52 -3.42
N PHE A 4 -13.29 -3.80 -2.42
CA PHE A 4 -12.44 -3.34 -1.33
C PHE A 4 -11.83 -4.49 -0.53
N LYS A 5 -12.55 -5.59 -0.41
CA LYS A 5 -12.04 -6.73 0.34
C LYS A 5 -10.87 -7.40 -0.37
N GLU A 6 -10.95 -7.53 -1.69
CA GLU A 6 -9.83 -8.07 -2.48
C GLU A 6 -8.60 -7.21 -2.35
N ILE A 7 -8.76 -5.88 -2.41
CA ILE A 7 -7.66 -4.94 -2.25
C ILE A 7 -7.06 -5.06 -0.85
N LEU A 8 -7.90 -5.13 0.17
CA LEU A 8 -7.45 -5.26 1.55
C LEU A 8 -6.66 -6.55 1.75
N ASP A 9 -7.19 -7.67 1.25
CA ASP A 9 -6.51 -8.96 1.37
C ASP A 9 -5.16 -8.93 0.69
N TYR A 10 -5.08 -8.33 -0.50
CA TYR A 10 -3.82 -8.19 -1.20
C TYR A 10 -2.84 -7.32 -0.41
N ALA A 11 -3.32 -6.21 0.15
CA ALA A 11 -2.47 -5.29 0.92
C ALA A 11 -1.80 -5.99 2.10
N TYR A 12 -2.51 -6.89 2.76
CA TYR A 12 -1.94 -7.67 3.86
C TYR A 12 -0.90 -8.69 3.37
N SER A 13 -0.93 -9.07 2.10
CA SER A 13 -0.03 -10.08 1.56
C SER A 13 1.27 -9.51 0.98
N VAL A 14 1.39 -8.18 0.85
CA VAL A 14 2.53 -7.55 0.17
C VAL A 14 3.83 -7.87 0.88
N LYS A 15 4.79 -8.39 0.09
CA LYS A 15 6.15 -8.71 0.56
C LYS A 15 7.17 -7.95 -0.24
N ASP A 16 8.41 -7.94 0.25
CA ASP A 16 9.47 -7.16 -0.37
C ASP A 16 9.91 -7.68 -1.73
N ASP A 17 9.62 -8.95 -2.05
CA ASP A 17 9.93 -9.53 -3.36
C ASP A 17 8.86 -9.29 -4.42
N PHE A 18 7.80 -8.55 -4.08
CA PHE A 18 6.75 -8.18 -5.03
C PHE A 18 7.23 -7.05 -5.93
N TYR A 19 6.81 -7.11 -7.20
CA TYR A 19 7.12 -6.04 -8.16
C TYR A 19 6.32 -4.79 -7.86
N ILE A 20 6.97 -3.63 -7.99
CA ILE A 20 6.34 -2.33 -7.73
C ILE A 20 5.08 -2.15 -8.58
N LYS A 21 5.17 -2.48 -9.87
CA LYS A 21 4.04 -2.35 -10.79
C LYS A 21 2.85 -3.21 -10.36
N ASP A 22 3.12 -4.45 -9.98
CA ASP A 22 2.07 -5.37 -9.55
C ASP A 22 1.38 -4.86 -8.28
N ILE A 23 2.16 -4.33 -7.35
CA ILE A 23 1.61 -3.77 -6.12
C ILE A 23 0.64 -2.64 -6.46
N ARG A 24 1.06 -1.71 -7.32
CA ARG A 24 0.21 -0.58 -7.70
C ARG A 24 -1.09 -1.04 -8.34
N GLU A 25 -0.98 -1.94 -9.32
CA GLU A 25 -2.15 -2.42 -10.05
C GLU A 25 -3.10 -3.20 -9.16
N CYS A 26 -2.56 -4.03 -8.29
CA CYS A 26 -3.40 -4.83 -7.38
C CYS A 26 -4.05 -4.00 -6.28
N LEU A 27 -3.44 -2.86 -5.91
CA LEU A 27 -4.06 -1.93 -4.97
C LEU A 27 -5.00 -0.95 -5.68
N ALA A 28 -5.09 -1.01 -7.00
CA ALA A 28 -5.95 -0.16 -7.82
C ALA A 28 -5.64 1.33 -7.64
N LEU A 29 -4.36 1.66 -7.54
CA LEU A 29 -3.91 3.04 -7.34
C LEU A 29 -3.44 3.66 -8.66
N SER A 30 -3.64 4.96 -8.80
CA SER A 30 -3.06 5.72 -9.92
C SER A 30 -1.57 5.86 -9.71
N GLU A 31 -0.85 6.14 -10.82
CA GLU A 31 0.58 6.40 -10.74
C GLU A 31 0.86 7.62 -9.87
N ASP A 32 0.06 8.69 -10.01
CA ASP A 32 0.23 9.91 -9.23
C ASP A 32 0.13 9.64 -7.73
N ASP A 33 -0.91 8.95 -7.31
CA ASP A 33 -1.13 8.66 -5.89
C ASP A 33 -0.06 7.73 -5.34
N PHE A 34 0.29 6.71 -6.09
CA PHE A 34 1.27 5.74 -5.65
C PHE A 34 2.66 6.36 -5.50
N ALA A 35 3.06 7.18 -6.49
CA ALA A 35 4.35 7.86 -6.44
C ALA A 35 4.41 8.84 -5.27
N GLU A 36 3.41 9.71 -5.15
CA GLU A 36 3.43 10.77 -4.15
C GLU A 36 3.19 10.23 -2.75
N LYS A 37 2.10 9.51 -2.55
CA LYS A 37 1.69 9.08 -1.22
C LYS A 37 2.43 7.85 -0.73
N GLY A 38 2.74 6.94 -1.65
CA GLY A 38 3.42 5.70 -1.29
C GLY A 38 4.91 5.90 -1.04
N PHE A 39 5.58 6.69 -1.88
CA PHE A 39 7.05 6.79 -1.89
C PHE A 39 7.59 8.21 -1.82
N ASN A 40 6.75 9.22 -1.97
CA ASN A 40 7.17 10.62 -2.03
C ASN A 40 8.20 10.86 -3.14
N VAL A 41 7.91 10.33 -4.31
CA VAL A 41 8.75 10.49 -5.50
C VAL A 41 7.91 11.03 -6.66
N SER A 42 8.57 11.48 -7.73
CA SER A 42 7.87 11.91 -8.92
C SER A 42 7.30 10.71 -9.69
N VAL A 43 6.30 10.98 -10.51
CA VAL A 43 5.73 9.97 -11.40
C VAL A 43 6.81 9.42 -12.34
N ASP A 44 7.72 10.27 -12.82
CA ASP A 44 8.81 9.84 -13.68
C ASP A 44 9.69 8.79 -12.98
N THR A 45 9.99 9.00 -11.72
CA THR A 45 10.76 8.03 -10.94
C THR A 45 10.00 6.71 -10.81
N LEU A 46 8.71 6.78 -10.50
CA LEU A 46 7.88 5.57 -10.40
C LEU A 46 7.84 4.83 -11.73
N GLN A 47 7.66 5.54 -12.84
CA GLN A 47 7.64 4.92 -14.17
C GLN A 47 8.95 4.23 -14.48
N HIS A 48 10.07 4.85 -14.08
CA HIS A 48 11.37 4.22 -14.24
C HIS A 48 11.44 2.88 -13.50
N TRP A 49 10.99 2.87 -12.26
CA TRP A 49 10.97 1.63 -11.47
C TRP A 49 10.10 0.56 -12.14
N GLU A 50 8.91 0.93 -12.58
CA GLU A 50 7.98 -0.02 -13.19
C GLU A 50 8.51 -0.56 -14.52
N ASN A 51 9.09 0.31 -15.33
CA ASN A 51 9.63 -0.07 -16.64
C ASN A 51 10.86 -0.96 -16.54
N HIS A 52 11.58 -0.89 -15.42
CA HIS A 52 12.78 -1.70 -15.19
C HIS A 52 12.53 -2.87 -14.23
N ASN A 53 11.27 -3.19 -14.00
CA ASN A 53 10.85 -4.35 -13.20
C ASN A 53 11.43 -4.35 -11.78
N TYR A 54 11.44 -3.19 -11.14
CA TYR A 54 11.89 -3.08 -9.76
C TYR A 54 10.93 -3.80 -8.83
N LYS A 55 11.52 -4.47 -7.85
CA LYS A 55 10.80 -5.03 -6.72
C LYS A 55 10.89 -4.07 -5.55
N LEU A 56 10.01 -4.24 -4.57
CA LEU A 56 10.07 -3.43 -3.35
C LEU A 56 11.45 -3.55 -2.68
N SER A 57 12.04 -4.75 -2.73
CA SER A 57 13.38 -5.01 -2.16
C SER A 57 14.50 -4.24 -2.87
N ASP A 58 14.27 -3.75 -4.09
CA ASP A 58 15.29 -2.98 -4.81
C ASP A 58 15.38 -1.53 -4.33
N LEU A 59 14.44 -1.09 -3.53
CA LEU A 59 14.40 0.28 -3.01
C LEU A 59 15.21 0.39 -1.72
N SER A 60 15.56 1.63 -1.35
CA SER A 60 16.25 1.87 -0.08
C SER A 60 15.37 1.50 1.11
N SER A 61 15.99 1.28 2.26
CA SER A 61 15.23 0.96 3.48
C SER A 61 14.27 2.08 3.86
N GLY A 62 14.69 3.34 3.65
CA GLY A 62 13.81 4.48 3.92
C GLY A 62 12.58 4.50 3.04
N GLN A 63 12.75 4.20 1.75
CA GLN A 63 11.63 4.14 0.81
C GLN A 63 10.68 2.99 1.15
N ARG A 64 11.24 1.83 1.50
CA ARG A 64 10.40 0.69 1.92
C ARG A 64 9.62 1.00 3.18
N GLN A 65 10.26 1.64 4.16
CA GLN A 65 9.61 2.00 5.40
C GLN A 65 8.47 2.99 5.16
N ARG A 66 8.70 4.00 4.33
CA ARG A 66 7.66 4.95 3.96
C ARG A 66 6.47 4.25 3.31
N PHE A 67 6.74 3.33 2.39
CA PHE A 67 5.68 2.58 1.74
C PHE A 67 4.90 1.73 2.74
N ARG A 68 5.58 1.09 3.69
CA ARG A 68 4.90 0.28 4.71
C ARG A 68 3.98 1.13 5.58
N GLN A 69 4.39 2.35 5.91
CA GLN A 69 3.54 3.28 6.65
C GLN A 69 2.31 3.68 5.84
N PHE A 70 2.50 3.96 4.55
CA PHE A 70 1.39 4.24 3.65
C PHE A 70 0.45 3.03 3.56
N LEU A 71 1.00 1.85 3.40
CA LEU A 71 0.21 0.63 3.29
C LEU A 71 -0.60 0.37 4.56
N PHE A 72 -0.02 0.64 5.71
CA PHE A 72 -0.73 0.52 6.98
C PHE A 72 -1.95 1.45 7.03
N GLY A 73 -1.76 2.72 6.63
CA GLY A 73 -2.87 3.67 6.57
C GLY A 73 -3.94 3.25 5.57
N LEU A 74 -3.51 2.72 4.43
CA LEU A 74 -4.42 2.25 3.39
C LEU A 74 -5.25 1.06 3.86
N THR A 75 -4.64 0.12 4.56
CA THR A 75 -5.36 -1.05 5.08
C THR A 75 -6.39 -0.64 6.13
N ARG A 76 -6.05 0.33 6.98
CA ARG A 76 -7.01 0.87 7.94
C ARG A 76 -8.20 1.52 7.23
N PHE A 77 -7.91 2.29 6.17
CA PHE A 77 -8.97 2.95 5.40
C PHE A 77 -9.91 1.91 4.77
N PHE A 78 -9.36 0.91 4.10
CA PHE A 78 -10.20 -0.13 3.48
C PHE A 78 -10.95 -0.97 4.50
N TYR A 79 -10.34 -1.25 5.62
CA TYR A 79 -11.01 -1.97 6.69
C TYR A 79 -12.25 -1.20 7.17
N ARG A 80 -12.10 0.12 7.34
CA ARG A 80 -13.22 0.97 7.73
C ARG A 80 -14.34 0.95 6.67
N MET A 81 -13.95 0.98 5.39
CA MET A 81 -14.93 0.95 4.30
C MET A 81 -15.74 -0.35 4.28
N ILE A 82 -15.11 -1.45 4.66
CA ILE A 82 -15.75 -2.78 4.61
C ILE A 82 -16.57 -3.04 5.88
N TYR A 83 -16.01 -2.76 7.04
CA TYR A 83 -16.56 -3.17 8.32
C TYR A 83 -17.20 -2.03 9.12
N GLY A 84 -17.05 -0.80 8.67
CA GLY A 84 -17.71 0.33 9.31
C GLY A 84 -17.26 0.55 10.74
N ASP A 85 -18.24 0.66 11.64
CA ASP A 85 -17.99 0.99 13.03
C ASP A 85 -17.18 -0.05 13.80
N ASP A 86 -17.04 -1.25 13.25
CA ASP A 86 -16.22 -2.30 13.87
C ASP A 86 -14.76 -1.88 13.99
N VAL A 87 -14.33 -0.91 13.18
CA VAL A 87 -12.97 -0.36 13.26
C VAL A 87 -12.68 0.23 14.64
N ALA A 88 -13.65 0.93 15.22
CA ALA A 88 -13.44 1.55 16.53
C ALA A 88 -13.11 0.52 17.60
N ASP A 89 -13.77 -0.62 17.57
CA ASP A 89 -13.50 -1.69 18.53
C ASP A 89 -12.13 -2.30 18.31
N ILE A 90 -11.74 -2.50 17.05
CA ILE A 90 -10.44 -3.06 16.72
C ILE A 90 -9.31 -2.12 17.10
N GLU A 91 -9.46 -0.83 16.80
CA GLU A 91 -8.47 0.17 17.21
C GLU A 91 -8.32 0.21 18.73
N ARG A 92 -9.43 0.09 19.45
CA ARG A 92 -9.40 0.07 20.90
C ARG A 92 -8.64 -1.13 21.42
N MET A 93 -8.80 -2.28 20.78
CA MET A 93 -8.07 -3.49 21.17
C MET A 93 -6.57 -3.35 20.96
N PHE A 94 -6.14 -2.73 19.86
CA PHE A 94 -4.73 -2.57 19.55
C PHE A 94 -4.06 -1.43 20.28
N SER A 95 -4.80 -0.41 20.65
CA SER A 95 -4.26 0.73 21.39
C SER A 95 -4.42 0.62 22.90
N HIS A 96 -5.02 -0.46 23.33
CA HIS A 96 -5.27 -0.67 24.77
C HIS A 96 -3.97 -0.88 25.52
N LYS A 97 -3.84 -0.22 26.62
CA LYS A 97 -2.68 -0.31 27.51
C LYS A 97 -3.07 -0.93 28.82
#